data_bf0a655ed92ade22b59d6cb6f887f223
#
_entry.id   bf0a655ed92ade22b59d6cb6f887f223
#
_cell.length_a   1.000
_cell.length_b   1.000
_cell.length_c   1.000
_cell.angle_alpha   90.00
_cell.angle_beta   90.00
_cell.angle_gamma   90.00
#
_symmetry.space_group_name_H-M   'P 1'
#
loop_
_entity.id
_entity.type
_entity.pdbx_description
1 polymer ?
#
loop_
_entity_poly.entity_id
_entity_poly.type
_entity_poly.pdbx_seq_one_letter_code
_entity_poly.pdbx_strand_id
1 'polypeptide(L)'
;MYRINIFFIAVLAALASCAPARFVEPLKKGQQVITGNFGGPVAKIPGIGSIPIPYTAIGYGRGLTDKTTVFGNLHTTSLAFGVGQTDLGVSQGLWKNDQMGVSAQGTMNILVDFYTGANRFWPQLDANYYLKYGKNSKPVQLDALCKVESKHYNFFYAGISNWFDPYKTESQGRPNAQFWIPSVQLGHQWIRPNWSYQAELKLLAPNQSNQNIVVNYPSLLQNNGALGLYFGITYHLK
;
A
#
# COMPACT_ATOMS: atom_id res chain seq x y z
N MET A 1 -15.78 21.12 -24.26
CA MET A 1 -15.48 19.72 -23.89
C MET A 1 -14.09 19.45 -23.32
N TYR A 2 -13.07 20.30 -23.54
CA TYR A 2 -11.68 20.07 -23.06
C TYR A 2 -11.46 20.26 -21.54
N ARG A 3 -12.33 20.98 -20.84
CA ARG A 3 -12.15 21.27 -19.39
C ARG A 3 -12.42 20.08 -18.47
N ILE A 4 -13.26 19.13 -18.88
CA ILE A 4 -13.58 17.93 -18.10
C ILE A 4 -12.40 16.94 -18.13
N ASN A 5 -11.71 16.83 -19.27
CA ASN A 5 -10.56 15.93 -19.42
C ASN A 5 -9.36 16.34 -18.54
N ILE A 6 -9.13 17.65 -18.33
CA ILE A 6 -8.04 18.16 -17.52
C ILE A 6 -8.26 17.82 -16.03
N PHE A 7 -9.49 17.89 -15.54
CA PHE A 7 -9.82 17.53 -14.16
C PHE A 7 -9.62 16.04 -13.91
N PHE A 8 -10.04 15.17 -14.83
CA PHE A 8 -9.81 13.72 -14.74
C PHE A 8 -8.34 13.34 -14.79
N ILE A 9 -7.55 13.99 -15.65
CA ILE A 9 -6.10 13.74 -15.76
C ILE A 9 -5.33 14.22 -14.53
N ALA A 10 -5.73 15.35 -13.91
CA ALA A 10 -5.11 15.83 -12.67
C ALA A 10 -5.40 14.91 -11.49
N VAL A 11 -6.59 14.30 -11.43
CA VAL A 11 -6.93 13.27 -10.43
C VAL A 11 -6.10 12.00 -10.67
N LEU A 12 -5.86 11.61 -11.91
CA LEU A 12 -5.04 10.44 -12.26
C LEU A 12 -3.56 10.59 -11.89
N ALA A 13 -2.98 11.79 -12.00
CA ALA A 13 -1.59 12.04 -11.62
C ALA A 13 -1.34 11.94 -10.10
N ALA A 14 -2.38 12.12 -9.28
CA ALA A 14 -2.31 11.93 -7.81
C ALA A 14 -2.41 10.46 -7.38
N LEU A 15 -2.58 9.51 -8.31
CA LEU A 15 -2.84 8.09 -8.00
C LEU A 15 -1.60 7.27 -7.65
N ALA A 16 -0.41 7.85 -7.68
CA ALA A 16 0.84 7.10 -7.68
C ALA A 16 1.23 6.40 -6.35
N SER A 17 0.50 6.60 -5.24
CA SER A 17 0.91 6.01 -3.93
C SER A 17 -0.27 5.48 -3.10
N CYS A 18 -1.18 4.74 -3.71
CA CYS A 18 -2.51 4.52 -3.14
C CYS A 18 -2.75 3.14 -2.53
N ALA A 19 -1.74 2.54 -1.89
CA ALA A 19 -1.94 1.29 -1.17
C ALA A 19 -1.18 1.26 0.16
N PRO A 20 -1.70 0.53 1.18
CA PRO A 20 -0.99 0.29 2.42
C PRO A 20 0.26 -0.57 2.19
N ALA A 21 1.15 -0.59 3.18
CA ALA A 21 2.28 -1.53 3.19
C ALA A 21 1.76 -2.97 3.11
N ARG A 22 2.30 -3.75 2.19
CA ARG A 22 1.85 -5.12 1.94
C ARG A 22 2.81 -6.10 2.59
N PHE A 23 2.28 -7.13 3.24
CA PHE A 23 3.10 -8.23 3.78
C PHE A 23 4.31 -7.74 4.59
N VAL A 24 4.06 -6.80 5.53
CA VAL A 24 5.08 -6.31 6.47
C VAL A 24 5.73 -7.47 7.21
N GLU A 25 4.94 -8.43 7.67
CA GLU A 25 5.43 -9.75 8.01
C GLU A 25 5.19 -10.70 6.82
N PRO A 26 6.24 -11.30 6.23
CA PRO A 26 6.09 -12.25 5.14
C PRO A 26 5.24 -13.46 5.53
N LEU A 27 4.47 -13.97 4.57
CA LEU A 27 3.67 -15.19 4.70
C LEU A 27 4.58 -16.41 4.91
N LYS A 28 4.08 -17.43 5.62
CA LYS A 28 4.78 -18.71 5.71
C LYS A 28 4.78 -19.42 4.36
N LYS A 29 5.76 -20.30 4.15
CA LYS A 29 5.87 -21.13 2.94
C LYS A 29 4.55 -21.84 2.65
N GLY A 30 4.07 -21.73 1.41
CA GLY A 30 2.84 -22.34 0.92
C GLY A 30 1.55 -21.61 1.30
N GLN A 31 1.58 -20.66 2.24
CA GLN A 31 0.42 -19.87 2.61
C GLN A 31 -0.02 -18.97 1.44
N GLN A 32 -1.31 -18.92 1.18
CA GLN A 32 -1.93 -18.13 0.13
C GLN A 32 -2.99 -17.22 0.72
N VAL A 33 -3.12 -16.01 0.18
CA VAL A 33 -4.08 -15.03 0.67
C VAL A 33 -4.68 -14.21 -0.46
N ILE A 34 -5.91 -13.74 -0.23
CA ILE A 34 -6.54 -12.69 -1.03
C ILE A 34 -6.58 -11.42 -0.16
N THR A 35 -6.25 -10.28 -0.74
CA THR A 35 -6.25 -8.99 -0.05
C THR A 35 -7.25 -8.04 -0.67
N GLY A 36 -7.91 -7.24 0.16
CA GLY A 36 -8.67 -6.08 -0.23
C GLY A 36 -8.11 -4.85 0.48
N ASN A 37 -7.89 -3.77 -0.25
CA ASN A 37 -7.35 -2.53 0.30
C ASN A 37 -8.28 -1.37 -0.03
N PHE A 38 -8.37 -0.43 0.91
CA PHE A 38 -9.15 0.79 0.79
C PHE A 38 -8.40 1.95 1.43
N GLY A 39 -8.48 3.15 0.84
CA GLY A 39 -7.91 4.36 1.40
C GLY A 39 -7.02 5.10 0.40
N GLY A 40 -6.49 6.22 0.82
CA GLY A 40 -5.69 7.09 -0.03
C GLY A 40 -5.23 8.34 0.71
N PRO A 41 -4.66 9.31 -0.03
CA PRO A 41 -4.40 10.63 0.51
C PRO A 41 -5.68 11.24 1.08
N VAL A 42 -5.57 11.88 2.23
CA VAL A 42 -6.69 12.60 2.85
C VAL A 42 -6.86 13.92 2.11
N ALA A 43 -8.04 14.15 1.54
CA ALA A 43 -8.39 15.39 0.86
C ALA A 43 -9.32 16.24 1.74
N LYS A 44 -9.08 17.55 1.77
CA LYS A 44 -9.95 18.51 2.44
C LYS A 44 -11.03 18.98 1.48
N ILE A 45 -12.26 18.51 1.72
CA ILE A 45 -13.42 18.84 0.88
C ILE A 45 -14.22 19.95 1.54
N PRO A 46 -14.41 21.11 0.88
CA PRO A 46 -15.21 22.21 1.42
C PRO A 46 -16.62 21.74 1.82
N GLY A 47 -17.05 22.08 3.04
CA GLY A 47 -18.37 21.73 3.56
C GLY A 47 -18.55 20.30 4.08
N ILE A 48 -17.57 19.40 3.84
CA ILE A 48 -17.64 18.00 4.30
C ILE A 48 -16.58 17.69 5.35
N GLY A 49 -15.35 18.23 5.18
CA GLY A 49 -14.23 17.97 6.05
C GLY A 49 -13.09 17.23 5.34
N SER A 50 -12.24 16.54 6.12
CA SER A 50 -11.09 15.81 5.61
C SER A 50 -11.40 14.33 5.52
N ILE A 51 -11.41 13.77 4.31
CA ILE A 51 -11.71 12.35 4.05
C ILE A 51 -10.60 11.71 3.20
N PRO A 52 -10.28 10.43 3.40
CA PRO A 52 -9.38 9.72 2.51
C PRO A 52 -10.02 9.55 1.13
N ILE A 53 -9.25 9.78 0.07
CA ILE A 53 -9.69 9.49 -1.29
C ILE A 53 -9.90 7.97 -1.39
N PRO A 54 -11.08 7.48 -1.85
CA PRO A 54 -11.46 6.08 -1.77
C PRO A 54 -10.82 5.24 -2.87
N TYR A 55 -9.51 5.05 -2.82
CA TYR A 55 -8.85 4.08 -3.69
C TYR A 55 -9.04 2.67 -3.16
N THR A 56 -9.36 1.75 -4.07
CA THR A 56 -9.56 0.35 -3.77
C THR A 56 -8.65 -0.51 -4.63
N ALA A 57 -8.15 -1.60 -4.04
CA ALA A 57 -7.38 -2.61 -4.76
C ALA A 57 -7.72 -3.99 -4.22
N ILE A 58 -7.68 -4.98 -5.09
CA ILE A 58 -7.74 -6.40 -4.75
C ILE A 58 -6.43 -7.05 -5.13
N GLY A 59 -5.98 -8.02 -4.35
CA GLY A 59 -4.70 -8.65 -4.59
C GLY A 59 -4.64 -10.10 -4.14
N TYR A 60 -3.54 -10.71 -4.52
CA TYR A 60 -3.18 -12.07 -4.15
C TYR A 60 -1.73 -12.10 -3.67
N GLY A 61 -1.46 -12.91 -2.65
CA GLY A 61 -0.13 -13.13 -2.14
C GLY A 61 0.14 -14.60 -1.84
N ARG A 62 1.40 -15.02 -2.04
CA ARG A 62 1.85 -16.38 -1.74
C ARG A 62 3.22 -16.38 -1.09
N GLY A 63 3.35 -17.09 0.03
CA GLY A 63 4.63 -17.39 0.66
C GLY A 63 5.40 -18.43 -0.13
N LEU A 64 6.53 -18.04 -0.71
CA LEU A 64 7.46 -18.96 -1.40
C LEU A 64 8.36 -19.67 -0.40
N THR A 65 8.82 -18.94 0.60
CA THR A 65 9.58 -19.43 1.75
C THR A 65 9.00 -18.84 3.03
N ASP A 66 9.52 -19.19 4.21
CA ASP A 66 9.11 -18.59 5.48
C ASP A 66 9.58 -17.14 5.64
N LYS A 67 10.31 -16.61 4.67
CA LYS A 67 10.85 -15.25 4.66
C LYS A 67 10.50 -14.48 3.39
N THR A 68 9.95 -15.15 2.35
CA THR A 68 9.72 -14.55 1.04
C THR A 68 8.27 -14.69 0.63
N THR A 69 7.62 -13.58 0.33
CA THR A 69 6.25 -13.53 -0.20
C THR A 69 6.26 -12.83 -1.55
N VAL A 70 5.66 -13.42 -2.56
CA VAL A 70 5.34 -12.76 -3.83
C VAL A 70 3.89 -12.33 -3.82
N PHE A 71 3.59 -11.21 -4.47
CA PHE A 71 2.22 -10.68 -4.53
C PHE A 71 1.98 -9.87 -5.79
N GLY A 72 0.68 -9.70 -6.09
CA GLY A 72 0.21 -8.78 -7.11
C GLY A 72 -1.13 -8.20 -6.71
N ASN A 73 -1.40 -6.96 -7.12
CA ASN A 73 -2.66 -6.27 -6.86
C ASN A 73 -3.16 -5.57 -8.12
N LEU A 74 -4.48 -5.52 -8.26
CA LEU A 74 -5.21 -4.77 -9.26
C LEU A 74 -5.94 -3.62 -8.57
N HIS A 75 -5.70 -2.39 -9.02
CA HIS A 75 -6.36 -1.19 -8.49
C HIS A 75 -7.72 -1.00 -9.17
N THR A 76 -8.77 -1.37 -8.44
CA THR A 76 -10.13 -1.41 -8.99
C THR A 76 -10.72 -0.02 -9.21
N THR A 77 -10.37 0.96 -8.38
CA THR A 77 -10.78 2.36 -8.61
C THR A 77 -10.18 2.89 -9.90
N SER A 78 -8.88 2.70 -10.15
CA SER A 78 -8.22 3.14 -11.39
C SER A 78 -8.86 2.48 -12.61
N LEU A 79 -9.17 1.19 -12.52
CA LEU A 79 -9.82 0.44 -13.59
C LEU A 79 -11.21 1.00 -13.93
N ALA A 80 -12.00 1.41 -12.93
CA ALA A 80 -13.29 2.04 -13.14
C ALA A 80 -13.21 3.39 -13.91
N PHE A 81 -12.04 4.04 -13.89
CA PHE A 81 -11.76 5.27 -14.63
C PHE A 81 -11.00 5.02 -15.96
N GLY A 82 -10.95 3.79 -16.44
CA GLY A 82 -10.31 3.46 -17.73
C GLY A 82 -8.77 3.40 -17.66
N VAL A 83 -8.22 3.19 -16.46
CA VAL A 83 -6.78 3.05 -16.25
C VAL A 83 -6.50 1.69 -15.62
N GLY A 84 -5.83 0.83 -16.34
CA GLY A 84 -5.29 -0.43 -15.82
C GLY A 84 -4.10 -0.14 -14.93
N GLN A 85 -4.25 -0.24 -13.61
CA GLN A 85 -3.16 -0.09 -12.67
C GLN A 85 -2.98 -1.38 -11.87
N THR A 86 -1.77 -1.90 -11.89
CA THR A 86 -1.38 -3.10 -11.14
C THR A 86 -0.02 -2.88 -10.48
N ASP A 87 0.23 -3.61 -9.42
CA ASP A 87 1.56 -3.72 -8.83
C ASP A 87 1.92 -5.18 -8.59
N LEU A 88 3.17 -5.50 -8.84
CA LEU A 88 3.76 -6.82 -8.64
C LEU A 88 5.00 -6.66 -7.75
N GLY A 89 5.12 -7.49 -6.74
CA GLY A 89 6.22 -7.31 -5.80
C GLY A 89 6.62 -8.56 -5.03
N VAL A 90 7.73 -8.37 -4.32
CA VAL A 90 8.32 -9.36 -3.42
C VAL A 90 8.55 -8.71 -2.07
N SER A 91 8.07 -9.32 -1.00
CA SER A 91 8.41 -8.97 0.38
C SER A 91 9.39 -10.01 0.93
N GLN A 92 10.49 -9.54 1.51
CA GLN A 92 11.57 -10.34 2.07
C GLN A 92 11.78 -10.00 3.54
N GLY A 93 11.65 -10.99 4.43
CA GLY A 93 12.05 -10.89 5.82
C GLY A 93 13.57 -10.92 5.93
N LEU A 94 14.16 -9.82 6.36
CA LEU A 94 15.61 -9.69 6.53
C LEU A 94 16.06 -10.29 7.85
N TRP A 95 15.33 -9.98 8.90
CA TRP A 95 15.59 -10.45 10.23
C TRP A 95 14.27 -10.57 11.03
N LYS A 96 14.14 -11.57 11.86
CA LYS A 96 13.01 -11.71 12.79
C LYS A 96 13.38 -12.54 14.02
N ASN A 97 12.77 -12.20 15.13
CA ASN A 97 12.68 -13.05 16.31
C ASN A 97 11.19 -13.25 16.69
N ASP A 98 10.90 -13.75 17.89
CA ASP A 98 9.53 -14.03 18.34
C ASP A 98 8.67 -12.78 18.45
N GLN A 99 9.26 -11.63 18.79
CA GLN A 99 8.54 -10.39 19.10
C GLN A 99 8.67 -9.32 18.03
N MET A 100 9.73 -9.31 17.23
CA MET A 100 9.98 -8.23 16.28
C MET A 100 10.63 -8.74 15.00
N GLY A 101 10.62 -7.91 13.96
CA GLY A 101 11.33 -8.22 12.73
C GLY A 101 11.47 -7.02 11.82
N VAL A 102 12.30 -7.21 10.81
CA VAL A 102 12.57 -6.26 9.73
C VAL A 102 12.29 -6.94 8.41
N SER A 103 11.58 -6.24 7.54
CA SER A 103 11.35 -6.69 6.16
C SER A 103 11.68 -5.58 5.18
N ALA A 104 12.09 -5.99 3.98
CA ALA A 104 12.22 -5.11 2.83
C ALA A 104 11.31 -5.60 1.71
N GLN A 105 10.91 -4.71 0.83
CA GLN A 105 9.98 -5.01 -0.24
C GLN A 105 10.41 -4.28 -1.51
N GLY A 106 10.39 -4.99 -2.63
CA GLY A 106 10.53 -4.43 -3.96
C GLY A 106 9.22 -4.59 -4.72
N THR A 107 8.72 -3.51 -5.30
CA THR A 107 7.47 -3.50 -6.05
C THR A 107 7.66 -2.78 -7.38
N MET A 108 7.07 -3.30 -8.43
CA MET A 108 6.92 -2.65 -9.72
C MET A 108 5.47 -2.23 -9.88
N ASN A 109 5.22 -0.94 -9.93
CA ASN A 109 3.91 -0.37 -10.20
C ASN A 109 3.79 -0.11 -11.71
N ILE A 110 2.72 -0.60 -12.31
CA ILE A 110 2.47 -0.56 -13.75
C ILE A 110 1.14 0.13 -13.97
N LEU A 111 1.11 1.09 -14.88
CA LEU A 111 -0.09 1.81 -15.28
C LEU A 111 -0.22 1.79 -16.80
N VAL A 112 -1.42 1.51 -17.27
CA VAL A 112 -1.81 1.58 -18.69
C VAL A 112 -3.09 2.41 -18.80
N ASP A 113 -3.00 3.52 -19.49
CA ASP A 113 -4.14 4.37 -19.80
C ASP A 113 -4.81 3.84 -21.07
N PHE A 114 -6.04 3.33 -20.96
CA PHE A 114 -6.79 2.75 -22.08
C PHE A 114 -7.32 3.79 -23.08
N TYR A 115 -7.36 5.07 -22.69
CA TYR A 115 -7.81 6.14 -23.59
C TYR A 115 -6.70 6.68 -24.49
N THR A 116 -5.49 6.77 -23.94
CA THR A 116 -4.34 7.35 -24.65
C THR A 116 -3.34 6.29 -25.13
N GLY A 117 -3.43 5.06 -24.61
CA GLY A 117 -2.45 4.00 -24.82
C GLY A 117 -1.11 4.24 -24.08
N ALA A 118 -1.03 5.30 -23.27
CA ALA A 118 0.17 5.59 -22.51
C ALA A 118 0.39 4.54 -21.39
N ASN A 119 1.63 4.13 -21.23
CA ASN A 119 2.03 3.24 -20.16
C ASN A 119 3.15 3.86 -19.32
N ARG A 120 3.18 3.52 -18.02
CA ARG A 120 4.18 3.99 -17.08
C ARG A 120 4.55 2.91 -16.06
N PHE A 121 5.79 2.96 -15.61
CA PHE A 121 6.35 2.01 -14.65
C PHE A 121 7.06 2.78 -13.54
N TRP A 122 6.76 2.46 -12.30
CA TRP A 122 7.40 3.06 -11.14
C TRP A 122 7.94 1.97 -10.21
N PRO A 123 9.27 1.81 -10.12
CA PRO A 123 9.89 1.01 -9.08
C PRO A 123 9.62 1.60 -7.70
N GLN A 124 9.41 0.73 -6.73
CA GLN A 124 9.20 1.10 -5.33
C GLN A 124 10.02 0.18 -4.44
N LEU A 125 10.66 0.76 -3.42
CA LEU A 125 11.40 0.04 -2.40
C LEU A 125 10.91 0.46 -1.02
N ASP A 126 10.48 -0.52 -0.22
CA ASP A 126 9.99 -0.30 1.13
C ASP A 126 10.85 -1.04 2.14
N ALA A 127 10.93 -0.48 3.34
CA ALA A 127 11.50 -1.15 4.51
C ALA A 127 10.60 -0.94 5.71
N ASN A 128 10.35 -2.00 6.47
CA ASN A 128 9.48 -1.98 7.62
C ASN A 128 10.12 -2.67 8.82
N TYR A 129 9.98 -2.06 9.99
CA TYR A 129 10.20 -2.67 11.28
C TYR A 129 8.84 -2.95 11.93
N TYR A 130 8.65 -4.13 12.53
CA TYR A 130 7.42 -4.49 13.21
C TYR A 130 7.65 -5.08 14.58
N LEU A 131 6.71 -4.83 15.50
CA LEU A 131 6.73 -5.27 16.89
C LEU A 131 5.42 -6.00 17.21
N LYS A 132 5.52 -7.29 17.54
CA LYS A 132 4.39 -8.17 17.87
C LYS A 132 4.03 -8.11 19.34
N TYR A 133 2.73 -8.21 19.61
CA TYR A 133 2.20 -8.30 20.97
C TYR A 133 0.88 -9.09 20.99
N GLY A 134 0.39 -9.44 22.18
CA GLY A 134 -0.89 -10.14 22.36
C GLY A 134 -0.86 -11.59 21.91
N LYS A 135 0.26 -12.29 22.08
CA LYS A 135 0.41 -13.70 21.74
C LYS A 135 -0.39 -14.57 22.72
N ASN A 136 -1.65 -14.85 22.42
CA ASN A 136 -2.41 -15.93 23.05
C ASN A 136 -2.27 -17.20 22.20
N SER A 137 -1.11 -17.84 22.28
CA SER A 137 -0.93 -19.19 21.78
C SER A 137 -1.27 -20.18 22.89
N LYS A 138 -2.56 -20.43 23.13
CA LYS A 138 -2.96 -21.71 23.69
C LYS A 138 -3.09 -22.67 22.50
N PRO A 139 -2.32 -23.77 22.46
CA PRO A 139 -2.57 -24.80 21.47
C PRO A 139 -3.98 -25.36 21.75
N VAL A 140 -4.91 -25.12 20.85
CA VAL A 140 -6.18 -25.87 20.86
C VAL A 140 -5.81 -27.29 20.45
N GLN A 141 -5.76 -28.19 21.44
CA GLN A 141 -5.74 -29.62 21.18
C GLN A 141 -7.08 -30.00 20.54
N LEU A 142 -7.12 -30.01 19.23
CA LEU A 142 -8.12 -30.74 18.47
C LEU A 142 -7.37 -31.87 17.76
N ASP A 143 -7.71 -33.08 18.14
CA ASP A 143 -7.34 -34.37 17.58
C ASP A 143 -6.06 -34.50 16.73
N ALA A 144 -5.35 -35.61 16.93
CA ALA A 144 -3.99 -35.94 16.52
C ALA A 144 -3.63 -35.81 15.02
N LEU A 145 -4.48 -35.27 14.17
CA LEU A 145 -4.29 -35.21 12.72
C LEU A 145 -4.23 -33.83 12.08
N CYS A 146 -4.59 -32.74 12.79
CA CYS A 146 -4.48 -31.38 12.27
C CYS A 146 -4.12 -30.38 13.37
N LYS A 147 -2.84 -30.12 13.57
CA LYS A 147 -2.35 -28.96 14.36
C LYS A 147 -2.56 -27.67 13.56
N VAL A 148 -3.77 -27.13 13.57
CA VAL A 148 -4.00 -25.74 13.15
C VAL A 148 -3.60 -24.84 14.31
N GLU A 149 -2.40 -24.32 14.31
CA GLU A 149 -2.00 -23.22 15.21
C GLU A 149 -2.91 -22.02 14.96
N SER A 150 -3.86 -21.81 15.84
CA SER A 150 -4.71 -20.62 15.84
C SER A 150 -3.84 -19.37 16.13
N LYS A 151 -3.45 -18.67 15.08
CA LYS A 151 -2.61 -17.47 15.21
C LYS A 151 -3.47 -16.28 15.57
N HIS A 152 -3.45 -15.91 16.85
CA HIS A 152 -4.02 -14.65 17.34
C HIS A 152 -2.89 -13.79 17.88
N TYR A 153 -2.48 -12.79 17.13
CA TYR A 153 -1.54 -11.77 17.59
C TYR A 153 -1.77 -10.48 16.84
N ASN A 154 -1.16 -9.43 17.35
CA ASN A 154 -1.19 -8.12 16.70
C ASN A 154 0.25 -7.63 16.54
N PHE A 155 0.46 -6.68 15.67
CA PHE A 155 1.73 -5.96 15.62
C PHE A 155 1.56 -4.52 15.17
N PHE A 156 2.37 -3.63 15.74
CA PHE A 156 2.63 -2.31 15.20
C PHE A 156 3.80 -2.39 14.23
N TYR A 157 3.81 -1.51 13.25
CA TYR A 157 4.94 -1.35 12.37
C TYR A 157 5.18 0.12 12.02
N ALA A 158 6.44 0.42 11.73
CA ALA A 158 6.89 1.68 11.18
C ALA A 158 7.77 1.38 9.97
N GLY A 159 7.71 2.20 8.96
CA GLY A 159 8.46 1.97 7.74
C GLY A 159 8.63 3.19 6.88
N ILE A 160 9.43 3.00 5.85
CA ILE A 160 9.65 3.96 4.77
C ILE A 160 9.28 3.30 3.45
N SER A 161 8.75 4.10 2.54
CA SER A 161 8.43 3.70 1.18
C SER A 161 9.05 4.71 0.22
N ASN A 162 9.75 4.23 -0.77
CA ASN A 162 10.46 5.06 -1.73
C ASN A 162 9.99 4.70 -3.13
N TRP A 163 9.33 5.63 -3.77
CA TRP A 163 8.95 5.53 -5.17
C TRP A 163 9.97 6.24 -6.02
N PHE A 164 10.24 5.69 -7.20
CA PHE A 164 11.15 6.26 -8.16
C PHE A 164 10.39 6.50 -9.47
N ASP A 165 10.35 7.75 -9.93
CA ASP A 165 9.76 8.12 -11.21
C ASP A 165 10.87 8.36 -12.25
N PRO A 166 11.14 7.41 -13.16
CA PRO A 166 12.20 7.52 -14.15
C PRO A 166 11.84 8.45 -15.32
N TYR A 167 10.61 8.94 -15.37
CA TYR A 167 10.13 9.75 -16.49
C TYR A 167 10.53 11.22 -16.32
N LYS A 168 11.06 11.81 -17.40
CA LYS A 168 11.43 13.24 -17.44
C LYS A 168 10.24 14.17 -17.59
N THR A 169 9.08 13.63 -17.92
CA THR A 169 7.85 14.40 -18.12
C THR A 169 6.69 13.80 -17.32
N GLU A 170 5.90 14.64 -16.71
CA GLU A 170 4.61 14.27 -16.14
C GLU A 170 3.61 13.86 -17.24
N SER A 171 2.47 13.27 -16.85
CA SER A 171 1.41 12.86 -17.78
C SER A 171 0.86 13.99 -18.64
N GLN A 172 1.04 15.25 -18.22
CA GLN A 172 0.60 16.46 -18.93
C GLN A 172 1.71 17.10 -19.78
N GLY A 173 2.83 16.40 -19.99
CA GLY A 173 3.97 16.93 -20.75
C GLY A 173 4.81 17.96 -20.03
N ARG A 174 4.52 18.26 -18.75
CA ARG A 174 5.35 19.15 -17.94
C ARG A 174 6.67 18.46 -17.55
N PRO A 175 7.77 19.21 -17.39
CA PRO A 175 9.01 18.63 -16.89
C PRO A 175 8.78 18.00 -15.51
N ASN A 176 9.18 16.74 -15.34
CA ASN A 176 9.20 16.09 -14.03
C ASN A 176 10.54 16.34 -13.36
N ALA A 177 10.55 17.10 -12.27
CA ALA A 177 11.75 17.37 -11.48
C ALA A 177 11.96 16.37 -10.33
N GLN A 178 11.01 15.45 -10.11
CA GLN A 178 10.98 14.59 -8.92
C GLN A 178 11.20 13.13 -9.29
N PHE A 179 12.47 12.71 -9.28
CA PHE A 179 12.83 11.29 -9.45
C PHE A 179 12.49 10.46 -8.21
N TRP A 180 12.66 11.00 -7.00
CA TRP A 180 12.51 10.29 -5.75
C TRP A 180 11.37 10.85 -4.92
N ILE A 181 10.42 9.99 -4.57
CA ILE A 181 9.20 10.30 -3.83
C ILE A 181 9.15 9.42 -2.58
N PRO A 182 9.73 9.88 -1.46
CA PRO A 182 9.71 9.15 -0.20
C PRO A 182 8.36 9.25 0.48
N SER A 183 8.08 8.31 1.36
CA SER A 183 6.95 8.34 2.30
C SER A 183 7.35 7.65 3.60
N VAL A 184 6.76 8.08 4.70
CA VAL A 184 6.90 7.44 6.02
C VAL A 184 5.55 6.85 6.39
N GLN A 185 5.56 5.65 6.98
CA GLN A 185 4.34 4.93 7.32
C GLN A 185 4.37 4.40 8.74
N LEU A 186 3.21 4.45 9.39
CA LEU A 186 2.95 3.86 10.69
C LEU A 186 1.65 3.07 10.60
N GLY A 187 1.66 1.84 11.06
CA GLY A 187 0.47 1.03 10.96
C GLY A 187 0.35 -0.02 12.05
N HIS A 188 -0.79 -0.64 12.03
CA HIS A 188 -1.15 -1.71 12.94
C HIS A 188 -1.82 -2.83 12.18
N GLN A 189 -1.47 -4.08 12.51
CA GLN A 189 -2.15 -5.27 11.97
C GLN A 189 -2.71 -6.15 13.09
N TRP A 190 -3.92 -6.66 12.84
CA TRP A 190 -4.61 -7.65 13.66
C TRP A 190 -4.62 -8.98 12.89
N ILE A 191 -3.79 -9.93 13.31
CA ILE A 191 -3.71 -11.26 12.68
C ILE A 191 -4.69 -12.21 13.37
N ARG A 192 -5.57 -12.82 12.59
CA ARG A 192 -6.55 -13.82 13.01
C ARG A 192 -6.43 -15.07 12.12
N PRO A 193 -7.03 -16.19 12.48
CA PRO A 193 -6.84 -17.46 11.76
C PRO A 193 -7.17 -17.40 10.26
N ASN A 194 -8.35 -16.86 9.95
CA ASN A 194 -8.86 -16.78 8.58
C ASN A 194 -8.77 -15.38 7.99
N TRP A 195 -8.70 -14.35 8.83
CA TRP A 195 -8.73 -12.95 8.44
C TRP A 195 -7.62 -12.18 9.12
N SER A 196 -7.10 -11.18 8.44
CA SER A 196 -6.25 -10.17 9.05
C SER A 196 -6.75 -8.80 8.63
N TYR A 197 -6.58 -7.83 9.52
CA TYR A 197 -6.98 -6.45 9.28
C TYR A 197 -5.77 -5.54 9.44
N GLN A 198 -5.76 -4.45 8.72
CA GLN A 198 -4.69 -3.47 8.74
C GLN A 198 -5.27 -2.07 8.76
N ALA A 199 -4.66 -1.18 9.55
CA ALA A 199 -4.85 0.25 9.48
C ALA A 199 -3.48 0.92 9.41
N GLU A 200 -3.34 1.91 8.53
CA GLU A 200 -2.07 2.58 8.27
C GLU A 200 -2.25 4.06 8.03
N LEU A 201 -1.37 4.85 8.61
CA LEU A 201 -1.19 6.27 8.36
C LEU A 201 0.12 6.47 7.60
N LYS A 202 0.09 7.24 6.51
CA LYS A 202 1.27 7.63 5.74
C LYS A 202 1.43 9.14 5.71
N LEU A 203 2.68 9.59 5.77
CA LEU A 203 3.08 10.90 5.31
C LEU A 203 3.69 10.73 3.92
N LEU A 204 2.92 11.10 2.91
CA LEU A 204 3.26 10.94 1.50
C LEU A 204 4.10 12.11 1.02
N ALA A 205 5.15 11.84 0.24
CA ALA A 205 5.98 12.83 -0.45
C ALA A 205 6.37 14.05 0.41
N PRO A 206 6.97 13.88 1.62
CA PRO A 206 7.31 14.98 2.52
C PRO A 206 8.31 15.99 1.91
N ASN A 207 8.99 15.60 0.84
CA ASN A 207 9.93 16.43 0.09
C ASN A 207 9.26 17.27 -1.03
N GLN A 208 7.94 17.15 -1.21
CA GLN A 208 7.21 17.86 -2.27
C GLN A 208 6.26 18.89 -1.68
N SER A 209 6.17 20.06 -2.32
CA SER A 209 5.19 21.06 -1.96
C SER A 209 3.77 20.59 -2.32
N ASN A 210 2.84 20.77 -1.39
CA ASN A 210 1.41 20.54 -1.60
C ASN A 210 0.65 21.83 -1.89
N GLN A 211 1.35 22.92 -2.17
CA GLN A 211 0.77 24.19 -2.58
C GLN A 211 0.52 24.22 -4.09
N ASN A 212 -0.47 25.00 -4.50
CA ASN A 212 -0.83 25.21 -5.92
C ASN A 212 -1.25 23.93 -6.67
N ILE A 213 -1.72 22.93 -5.94
CA ILE A 213 -2.37 21.74 -6.51
C ILE A 213 -3.89 21.85 -6.37
N VAL A 214 -4.60 21.18 -7.26
CA VAL A 214 -6.08 21.25 -7.34
C VAL A 214 -6.77 20.75 -6.07
N VAL A 215 -6.16 19.78 -5.37
CA VAL A 215 -6.71 19.16 -4.16
C VAL A 215 -5.94 19.67 -2.95
N ASN A 216 -6.66 20.15 -1.94
CA ASN A 216 -6.06 20.56 -0.66
C ASN A 216 -5.82 19.32 0.21
N TYR A 217 -4.55 18.98 0.42
CA TYR A 217 -4.14 17.86 1.27
C TYR A 217 -3.66 18.36 2.64
N PRO A 218 -4.27 17.93 3.75
CA PRO A 218 -3.68 18.16 5.07
C PRO A 218 -2.33 17.44 5.18
N SER A 219 -1.37 18.08 5.82
CA SER A 219 -0.05 17.54 6.06
C SER A 219 0.44 17.85 7.47
N LEU A 220 1.30 17.01 8.00
CA LEU A 220 2.04 17.26 9.25
C LEU A 220 3.18 18.26 9.04
N LEU A 221 3.62 18.48 7.81
CA LEU A 221 4.71 19.38 7.44
C LEU A 221 4.19 20.66 6.77
N GLN A 222 3.02 21.14 7.17
CA GLN A 222 2.37 22.35 6.65
C GLN A 222 2.20 22.32 5.13
N ASN A 223 3.16 22.88 4.39
CA ASN A 223 3.09 23.08 2.95
C ASN A 223 3.70 21.94 2.14
N ASN A 224 4.17 20.88 2.78
CA ASN A 224 4.82 19.74 2.12
C ASN A 224 4.14 18.44 2.44
N GLY A 225 4.08 17.55 1.44
CA GLY A 225 3.51 16.22 1.56
C GLY A 225 2.01 16.18 1.74
N ALA A 226 1.48 15.00 1.99
CA ALA A 226 0.07 14.75 2.27
C ALA A 226 -0.08 13.64 3.31
N LEU A 227 -1.09 13.72 4.16
CA LEU A 227 -1.49 12.59 4.98
C LEU A 227 -2.28 11.60 4.13
N GLY A 228 -2.02 10.31 4.32
CA GLY A 228 -2.78 9.21 3.75
C GLY A 228 -3.31 8.31 4.85
N LEU A 229 -4.54 7.83 4.70
CA LEU A 229 -5.16 6.86 5.60
C LEU A 229 -5.61 5.64 4.80
N TYR A 230 -5.16 4.47 5.25
CA TYR A 230 -5.36 3.21 4.52
C TYR A 230 -5.85 2.11 5.44
N PHE A 231 -6.66 1.24 4.88
CA PHE A 231 -7.19 0.04 5.53
C PHE A 231 -6.97 -1.16 4.61
N GLY A 232 -6.67 -2.29 5.22
CA GLY A 232 -6.49 -3.56 4.53
C GLY A 232 -7.26 -4.67 5.22
N ILE A 233 -7.78 -5.59 4.42
CA ILE A 233 -8.34 -6.87 4.86
C ILE A 233 -7.66 -7.99 4.08
N THR A 234 -7.31 -9.06 4.75
CA THR A 234 -6.64 -10.22 4.15
C THR A 234 -7.40 -11.49 4.54
N TYR A 235 -7.77 -12.28 3.55
CA TYR A 235 -8.36 -13.60 3.76
C TYR A 235 -7.30 -14.67 3.50
N HIS A 236 -7.08 -15.54 4.49
CA HIS A 236 -6.13 -16.65 4.42
C HIS A 236 -6.82 -17.86 3.77
N LEU A 237 -6.35 -18.24 2.57
CA LEU A 237 -6.83 -19.44 1.88
C LEU A 237 -6.34 -20.69 2.62
N LYS A 238 -7.17 -21.73 2.62
CA LYS A 238 -6.84 -23.02 3.25
C LYS A 238 -6.02 -23.91 2.33
#